data_5cce8111ff888cdb6b42bcecf9fdf802
#
_entry.id   5cce8111ff888cdb6b42bcecf9fdf802
#
_cell.length_a   1.000
_cell.length_b   1.000
_cell.length_c   1.000
_cell.angle_alpha   90.00
_cell.angle_beta   90.00
_cell.angle_gamma   90.00
#
_symmetry.space_group_name_H-M   'P 1'
#
loop_
_entity.id
_entity.type
_entity.pdbx_description
1 polymer ?
#
loop_
_entity_poly.entity_id
_entity_poly.type
_entity_poly.pdbx_seq_one_letter_code
_entity_poly.pdbx_strand_id
1 'polypeptide(L)'
;MKTICFHSQLASPLEKFVLLHQASGTDYRSSALLLMRFDHFLTQQKIENDIITQETFQAYLATCSQMKSRYKANCLGVVRQFCRYLALTKPDCYIPLTIATKLSEDCYTPYIMTREELSGLLTRARQLLPLQSLRPLMFTTLIGLLYCTGTRVGEALALNIDDLDLKNQRLLIQQGKYHKARWIYLSASIIKQLNDYLQQRQCIILGKTEVDKIEAPLFISSLKRRLAHSTLTHNFKKLCQQCGIIQNNRPPRLLDLRHTFATHRLLHWYREGVDVQSKLPALATHMGHVDIFSTQVYLYAIPELKDRVSQKFNKHCQTILNRGTPS
;
A
#
# COMPACT_ATOMS: atom_id res chain seq x y z
N MET A 1 10.71 -14.25 14.54
CA MET A 1 9.36 -14.26 13.91
C MET A 1 8.46 -15.07 14.81
N LYS A 2 7.24 -14.62 15.16
CA LYS A 2 6.30 -15.48 15.88
C LYS A 2 5.85 -16.58 14.93
N THR A 3 6.12 -17.82 15.30
CA THR A 3 5.61 -19.00 14.59
C THR A 3 4.09 -19.00 14.70
N ILE A 4 3.40 -19.18 13.58
CA ILE A 4 1.94 -19.30 13.56
C ILE A 4 1.64 -20.74 13.94
N CYS A 5 1.04 -20.92 15.12
CA CYS A 5 0.62 -22.23 15.65
C CYS A 5 -0.86 -22.18 15.96
N PHE A 6 -1.58 -23.24 15.63
CA PHE A 6 -3.00 -23.43 15.95
C PHE A 6 -3.14 -24.55 16.98
N HIS A 7 -4.18 -24.51 17.82
CA HIS A 7 -4.31 -25.39 18.99
C HIS A 7 -5.71 -26.02 19.15
N SER A 8 -6.72 -25.57 18.39
CA SER A 8 -8.06 -26.15 18.43
C SER A 8 -8.15 -27.48 17.68
N GLN A 9 -9.28 -28.16 17.73
CA GLN A 9 -9.56 -29.36 16.93
C GLN A 9 -9.46 -29.09 15.42
N LEU A 10 -9.56 -27.83 15.00
CA LEU A 10 -9.39 -27.39 13.62
C LEU A 10 -7.95 -26.96 13.27
N ALA A 11 -6.96 -27.20 14.15
CA ALA A 11 -5.57 -26.80 13.94
C ALA A 11 -5.00 -27.32 12.61
N SER A 12 -5.13 -28.63 12.34
CA SER A 12 -4.62 -29.24 11.11
C SER A 12 -5.31 -28.69 9.84
N PRO A 13 -6.63 -28.55 9.75
CA PRO A 13 -7.29 -27.87 8.64
C PRO A 13 -6.84 -26.40 8.47
N LEU A 14 -6.65 -25.65 9.58
CA LEU A 14 -6.19 -24.25 9.53
C LEU A 14 -4.77 -24.14 8.98
N GLU A 15 -3.86 -25.01 9.39
CA GLU A 15 -2.49 -25.07 8.86
C GLU A 15 -2.48 -25.36 7.36
N LYS A 16 -3.22 -26.38 6.92
CA LYS A 16 -3.36 -26.75 5.51
C LYS A 16 -3.91 -25.59 4.68
N PHE A 17 -4.91 -24.89 5.19
CA PHE A 17 -5.50 -23.74 4.54
C PHE A 17 -4.51 -22.58 4.37
N VAL A 18 -3.72 -22.29 5.42
CA VAL A 18 -2.68 -21.26 5.36
C VAL A 18 -1.58 -21.65 4.37
N LEU A 19 -1.12 -22.91 4.41
CA LEU A 19 -0.10 -23.40 3.47
C LEU A 19 -0.57 -23.36 2.02
N LEU A 20 -1.84 -23.68 1.74
CA LEU A 20 -2.43 -23.58 0.41
C LEU A 20 -2.35 -22.16 -0.15
N HIS A 21 -2.69 -21.16 0.67
CA HIS A 21 -2.60 -19.76 0.27
C HIS A 21 -1.16 -19.28 0.11
N GLN A 22 -0.23 -19.75 0.94
CA GLN A 22 1.19 -19.45 0.79
C GLN A 22 1.77 -20.08 -0.48
N ALA A 23 1.40 -21.33 -0.79
CA ALA A 23 1.81 -22.02 -2.01
C ALA A 23 1.29 -21.33 -3.29
N SER A 24 0.15 -20.64 -3.21
CA SER A 24 -0.36 -19.80 -4.32
C SER A 24 0.38 -18.47 -4.48
N GLY A 25 1.47 -18.24 -3.74
CA GLY A 25 2.27 -17.01 -3.80
C GLY A 25 1.68 -15.82 -3.05
N THR A 26 0.69 -16.03 -2.18
CA THR A 26 0.10 -14.95 -1.37
C THR A 26 0.83 -14.82 -0.03
N ASP A 27 1.25 -13.59 0.34
CA ASP A 27 1.69 -13.33 1.73
C ASP A 27 0.47 -13.37 2.65
N TYR A 28 0.18 -14.55 3.18
CA TYR A 28 -1.01 -14.84 3.98
C TYR A 28 -0.82 -14.57 5.48
N ARG A 29 0.31 -13.94 5.89
CA ARG A 29 0.67 -13.72 7.31
C ARG A 29 -0.40 -12.96 8.08
N SER A 30 -0.90 -11.87 7.54
CA SER A 30 -1.92 -11.04 8.19
C SER A 30 -3.23 -11.82 8.38
N SER A 31 -3.65 -12.57 7.37
CA SER A 31 -4.85 -13.42 7.44
C SER A 31 -4.66 -14.58 8.42
N ALA A 32 -3.48 -15.18 8.46
CA ALA A 32 -3.16 -16.25 9.41
C ALA A 32 -3.22 -15.76 10.86
N LEU A 33 -2.82 -14.52 11.16
CA LEU A 33 -3.01 -13.92 12.49
C LEU A 33 -4.50 -13.76 12.87
N LEU A 34 -5.35 -13.47 11.90
CA LEU A 34 -6.80 -13.40 12.13
C LEU A 34 -7.38 -14.81 12.38
N LEU A 35 -6.86 -15.83 11.69
CA LEU A 35 -7.22 -17.23 11.93
C LEU A 35 -6.72 -17.72 13.31
N MET A 36 -5.52 -17.32 13.75
CA MET A 36 -5.05 -17.62 15.11
C MET A 36 -6.00 -17.04 16.18
N ARG A 37 -6.55 -15.87 15.96
CA ARG A 37 -7.56 -15.31 16.86
C ARG A 37 -8.83 -16.15 16.88
N PHE A 38 -9.27 -16.66 15.74
CA PHE A 38 -10.42 -17.56 15.66
C PHE A 38 -10.13 -18.90 16.35
N ASP A 39 -8.97 -19.48 16.10
CA ASP A 39 -8.49 -20.70 16.75
C ASP A 39 -8.44 -20.57 18.30
N HIS A 40 -7.91 -19.44 18.77
CA HIS A 40 -7.90 -19.14 20.19
C HIS A 40 -9.31 -19.05 20.79
N PHE A 41 -10.27 -18.46 20.08
CA PHE A 41 -11.67 -18.45 20.47
C PHE A 41 -12.23 -19.88 20.57
N LEU A 42 -11.99 -20.74 19.57
CA LEU A 42 -12.45 -22.14 19.58
C LEU A 42 -11.87 -22.89 20.79
N THR A 43 -10.60 -22.71 21.08
CA THR A 43 -9.92 -23.33 22.24
C THR A 43 -10.49 -22.84 23.57
N GLN A 44 -10.72 -21.52 23.73
CA GLN A 44 -11.29 -20.95 24.93
C GLN A 44 -12.72 -21.44 25.22
N GLN A 45 -13.52 -21.58 24.17
CA GLN A 45 -14.90 -22.07 24.28
C GLN A 45 -14.98 -23.59 24.35
N LYS A 46 -13.83 -24.30 24.39
CA LYS A 46 -13.75 -25.77 24.45
C LYS A 46 -14.62 -26.43 23.35
N ILE A 47 -14.60 -25.87 22.16
CA ILE A 47 -15.36 -26.40 21.03
C ILE A 47 -14.60 -27.60 20.48
N GLU A 48 -15.12 -28.79 20.76
CA GLU A 48 -14.53 -30.07 20.35
C GLU A 48 -15.01 -30.54 18.99
N ASN A 49 -15.95 -29.82 18.35
CA ASN A 49 -16.44 -30.14 17.04
C ASN A 49 -15.38 -29.91 15.98
N ASP A 50 -15.27 -30.81 15.04
CA ASP A 50 -14.38 -30.75 13.90
C ASP A 50 -15.01 -30.01 12.68
N ILE A 51 -16.20 -29.41 12.89
CA ILE A 51 -16.95 -28.54 11.98
C ILE A 51 -17.31 -27.22 12.68
N ILE A 52 -17.55 -26.19 11.90
CA ILE A 52 -18.05 -24.92 12.38
C ILE A 52 -19.58 -24.92 12.20
N THR A 53 -20.31 -24.81 13.31
CA THR A 53 -21.76 -24.69 13.30
C THR A 53 -22.20 -23.22 13.22
N GLN A 54 -23.49 -22.99 12.96
CA GLN A 54 -24.05 -21.64 12.97
C GLN A 54 -23.90 -20.99 14.35
N GLU A 55 -24.13 -21.72 15.42
CA GLU A 55 -24.02 -21.27 16.80
C GLU A 55 -22.58 -20.86 17.12
N THR A 56 -21.59 -21.69 16.73
CA THR A 56 -20.15 -21.37 16.88
C THR A 56 -19.80 -20.07 16.17
N PHE A 57 -20.28 -19.87 14.95
CA PHE A 57 -20.01 -18.65 14.21
C PHE A 57 -20.70 -17.43 14.83
N GLN A 58 -21.93 -17.54 15.31
CA GLN A 58 -22.65 -16.46 16.00
C GLN A 58 -21.95 -16.06 17.31
N ALA A 59 -21.49 -17.04 18.09
CA ALA A 59 -20.69 -16.78 19.29
C ALA A 59 -19.39 -16.03 18.96
N TYR A 60 -18.67 -16.44 17.90
CA TYR A 60 -17.50 -15.69 17.44
C TYR A 60 -17.84 -14.27 16.99
N LEU A 61 -18.94 -14.09 16.25
CA LEU A 61 -19.43 -12.80 15.78
C LEU A 61 -19.69 -11.84 16.96
N ALA A 62 -20.22 -12.35 18.07
CA ALA A 62 -20.45 -11.59 19.29
C ALA A 62 -19.15 -11.05 19.90
N THR A 63 -18.06 -11.85 19.90
CA THR A 63 -16.74 -11.39 20.36
C THR A 63 -16.15 -10.26 19.49
N CYS A 64 -16.66 -10.10 18.28
CA CYS A 64 -16.22 -9.07 17.34
C CYS A 64 -17.05 -7.77 17.44
N SER A 65 -18.02 -7.67 18.35
CA SER A 65 -18.99 -6.56 18.46
C SER A 65 -18.31 -5.19 18.65
N GLN A 66 -17.28 -5.11 19.47
CA GLN A 66 -16.55 -3.88 19.81
C GLN A 66 -15.44 -3.51 18.82
N MET A 67 -15.25 -4.31 17.76
CA MET A 67 -14.22 -4.03 16.77
C MET A 67 -14.65 -2.94 15.79
N LYS A 68 -13.64 -2.18 15.29
CA LYS A 68 -13.87 -1.27 14.15
C LYS A 68 -14.42 -2.05 12.95
N SER A 69 -15.44 -1.50 12.29
CA SER A 69 -16.21 -2.16 11.20
C SER A 69 -15.31 -2.83 10.15
N ARG A 70 -14.26 -2.14 9.69
CA ARG A 70 -13.33 -2.70 8.68
C ARG A 70 -12.50 -3.87 9.21
N TYR A 71 -12.04 -3.81 10.46
CA TYR A 71 -11.27 -4.91 11.05
C TYR A 71 -12.19 -6.12 11.30
N LYS A 72 -13.40 -5.89 11.77
CA LYS A 72 -14.44 -6.90 11.91
C LYS A 72 -14.73 -7.58 10.57
N ALA A 73 -14.94 -6.80 9.50
CA ALA A 73 -15.15 -7.34 8.15
C ALA A 73 -13.99 -8.23 7.67
N ASN A 74 -12.74 -7.82 7.94
CA ASN A 74 -11.57 -8.62 7.60
C ASN A 74 -11.53 -9.93 8.39
N CYS A 75 -11.77 -9.90 9.71
CA CYS A 75 -11.81 -11.11 10.54
C CYS A 75 -12.85 -12.10 10.02
N LEU A 76 -14.08 -11.63 9.83
CA LEU A 76 -15.19 -12.46 9.38
C LEU A 76 -15.00 -12.96 7.95
N GLY A 77 -14.42 -12.14 7.08
CA GLY A 77 -14.10 -12.52 5.71
C GLY A 77 -13.10 -13.65 5.63
N VAL A 78 -12.05 -13.63 6.45
CA VAL A 78 -11.03 -14.69 6.50
C VAL A 78 -11.62 -15.97 7.08
N VAL A 79 -12.40 -15.90 8.17
CA VAL A 79 -13.09 -17.06 8.75
C VAL A 79 -14.07 -17.66 7.75
N ARG A 80 -14.83 -16.85 7.03
CA ARG A 80 -15.74 -17.33 5.98
C ARG A 80 -14.99 -18.07 4.84
N GLN A 81 -13.82 -17.58 4.42
CA GLN A 81 -12.99 -18.28 3.44
C GLN A 81 -12.55 -19.64 3.96
N PHE A 82 -12.18 -19.71 5.25
CA PHE A 82 -11.82 -20.97 5.89
C PHE A 82 -13.04 -21.92 6.00
N CYS A 83 -14.25 -21.44 6.37
CA CYS A 83 -15.46 -22.24 6.38
C CYS A 83 -15.76 -22.86 4.99
N ARG A 84 -15.58 -22.07 3.93
CA ARG A 84 -15.73 -22.57 2.54
C ARG A 84 -14.72 -23.67 2.20
N TYR A 85 -13.47 -23.49 2.62
CA TYR A 85 -12.44 -24.51 2.44
C TYR A 85 -12.77 -25.78 3.22
N LEU A 86 -13.20 -25.65 4.47
CA LEU A 86 -13.57 -26.77 5.34
C LEU A 86 -14.78 -27.53 4.77
N ALA A 87 -15.76 -26.84 4.19
CA ALA A 87 -16.95 -27.43 3.57
C ALA A 87 -16.64 -28.31 2.35
N LEU A 88 -15.46 -28.18 1.74
CA LEU A 88 -15.05 -29.09 0.66
C LEU A 88 -14.84 -30.52 1.14
N THR A 89 -14.46 -30.71 2.39
CA THR A 89 -14.25 -32.03 3.00
C THR A 89 -15.31 -32.38 4.04
N LYS A 90 -16.02 -31.39 4.55
CA LYS A 90 -17.06 -31.51 5.60
C LYS A 90 -18.29 -30.71 5.18
N PRO A 91 -19.20 -31.30 4.39
CA PRO A 91 -20.37 -30.59 3.82
C PRO A 91 -21.28 -29.92 4.87
N ASP A 92 -21.33 -30.48 6.09
CA ASP A 92 -22.13 -29.96 7.22
C ASP A 92 -21.55 -28.71 7.87
N CYS A 93 -20.37 -28.23 7.39
CA CYS A 93 -19.78 -27.00 7.90
C CYS A 93 -20.62 -25.78 7.49
N TYR A 94 -21.00 -24.97 8.46
CA TYR A 94 -21.73 -23.73 8.21
C TYR A 94 -20.89 -22.73 7.43
N ILE A 95 -21.41 -22.24 6.32
CA ILE A 95 -20.80 -21.17 5.52
C ILE A 95 -21.56 -19.87 5.79
N PRO A 96 -20.94 -18.91 6.52
CA PRO A 96 -21.58 -17.64 6.81
C PRO A 96 -21.95 -16.88 5.52
N LEU A 97 -23.14 -16.27 5.48
CA LEU A 97 -23.49 -15.30 4.44
C LEU A 97 -22.53 -14.09 4.51
N THR A 98 -22.42 -13.36 3.40
CA THR A 98 -21.63 -12.12 3.40
C THR A 98 -22.28 -11.13 4.38
N ILE A 99 -21.63 -10.90 5.51
CA ILE A 99 -22.11 -9.86 6.42
C ILE A 99 -21.81 -8.53 5.74
N ALA A 100 -22.85 -7.87 5.27
CA ALA A 100 -22.77 -6.47 4.89
C ALA A 100 -22.44 -5.67 6.16
N THR A 101 -21.17 -5.60 6.53
CA THR A 101 -20.75 -4.58 7.49
C THR A 101 -21.04 -3.26 6.80
N LYS A 102 -21.95 -2.44 7.36
CA LYS A 102 -22.03 -1.04 6.96
C LYS A 102 -20.60 -0.53 6.97
N LEU A 103 -20.03 -0.35 5.78
CA LEU A 103 -18.75 0.35 5.65
C LEU A 103 -19.03 1.67 6.35
N SER A 104 -18.35 1.91 7.46
CA SER A 104 -18.49 3.16 8.19
C SER A 104 -18.28 4.27 7.17
N GLU A 105 -19.08 5.33 7.28
CA GLU A 105 -18.97 6.55 6.47
C GLU A 105 -17.55 7.18 6.54
N ASP A 106 -16.70 6.69 7.42
CA ASP A 106 -15.25 6.95 7.51
C ASP A 106 -14.46 6.33 6.35
N CYS A 107 -14.92 6.55 5.11
CA CYS A 107 -14.08 6.27 3.96
C CYS A 107 -12.91 7.26 3.98
N TYR A 108 -11.70 6.75 4.25
CA TYR A 108 -10.51 7.60 4.27
C TYR A 108 -10.34 8.28 2.92
N THR A 109 -10.46 9.62 2.91
CA THR A 109 -10.13 10.41 1.73
C THR A 109 -8.62 10.62 1.69
N PRO A 110 -7.93 10.19 0.61
CA PRO A 110 -6.50 10.41 0.47
C PRO A 110 -6.14 11.89 0.53
N TYR A 111 -5.07 12.21 1.22
CA TYR A 111 -4.49 13.54 1.21
C TYR A 111 -3.63 13.73 -0.03
N ILE A 112 -3.95 14.71 -0.85
CA ILE A 112 -3.14 15.08 -2.01
C ILE A 112 -2.30 16.30 -1.63
N MET A 113 -1.01 16.10 -1.46
CA MET A 113 -0.08 17.16 -1.08
C MET A 113 0.12 18.14 -2.22
N THR A 114 0.21 19.43 -1.92
CA THR A 114 0.64 20.44 -2.88
C THR A 114 2.15 20.35 -3.16
N ARG A 115 2.62 21.05 -4.19
CA ARG A 115 4.06 21.10 -4.49
C ARG A 115 4.85 21.83 -3.40
N GLU A 116 4.25 22.85 -2.82
CA GLU A 116 4.80 23.66 -1.72
C GLU A 116 4.93 22.81 -0.46
N GLU A 117 3.91 22.04 -0.11
CA GLU A 117 3.94 21.10 1.03
C GLU A 117 5.02 20.03 0.86
N LEU A 118 5.13 19.44 -0.35
CA LEU A 118 6.18 18.47 -0.65
C LEU A 118 7.58 19.09 -0.56
N SER A 119 7.76 20.30 -1.07
CA SER A 119 9.02 21.02 -0.97
C SER A 119 9.39 21.31 0.48
N GLY A 120 8.44 21.80 1.27
CA GLY A 120 8.60 22.02 2.70
C GLY A 120 8.95 20.75 3.46
N LEU A 121 8.25 19.65 3.16
CA LEU A 121 8.49 18.33 3.75
C LEU A 121 9.91 17.81 3.44
N LEU A 122 10.39 17.94 2.20
CA LEU A 122 11.73 17.52 1.80
C LEU A 122 12.81 18.42 2.45
N THR A 123 12.57 19.72 2.52
CA THR A 123 13.45 20.66 3.21
C THR A 123 13.57 20.32 4.70
N ARG A 124 12.44 20.02 5.34
CA ARG A 124 12.44 19.60 6.75
C ARG A 124 13.11 18.24 6.96
N ALA A 125 12.95 17.31 6.04
CA ALA A 125 13.63 16.00 6.10
C ALA A 125 15.16 16.15 6.07
N ARG A 126 15.69 17.11 5.32
CA ARG A 126 17.14 17.45 5.30
C ARG A 126 17.66 17.98 6.63
N GLN A 127 16.80 18.45 7.51
CA GLN A 127 17.15 19.00 8.82
C GLN A 127 16.98 17.97 9.96
N LEU A 128 16.73 16.70 9.66
CA LEU A 128 16.60 15.65 10.67
C LEU A 128 17.91 15.42 11.41
N LEU A 129 17.85 15.41 12.72
CA LEU A 129 19.02 15.16 13.57
C LEU A 129 19.37 13.66 13.67
N PRO A 130 20.65 13.32 13.82
CA PRO A 130 21.82 14.18 13.75
C PRO A 130 22.15 14.56 12.29
N LEU A 131 22.49 15.83 12.06
CA LEU A 131 22.71 16.36 10.69
C LEU A 131 23.86 15.66 9.95
N GLN A 132 24.94 15.29 10.66
CA GLN A 132 26.12 14.63 10.09
C GLN A 132 25.92 13.13 9.83
N SER A 133 24.71 12.60 10.09
CA SER A 133 24.39 11.20 9.84
C SER A 133 23.78 10.98 8.43
N LEU A 134 23.69 9.73 8.01
CA LEU A 134 22.98 9.36 6.78
C LEU A 134 21.47 9.69 6.83
N ARG A 135 20.92 9.92 8.02
CA ARG A 135 19.48 10.03 8.27
C ARG A 135 18.79 11.13 7.45
N PRO A 136 19.28 12.40 7.44
CA PRO A 136 18.64 13.47 6.65
C PRO A 136 18.56 13.12 5.17
N LEU A 137 19.67 12.70 4.59
CA LEU A 137 19.75 12.37 3.18
C LEU A 137 18.92 11.11 2.83
N MET A 138 18.96 10.10 3.69
CA MET A 138 18.18 8.88 3.51
C MET A 138 16.67 9.17 3.51
N PHE A 139 16.14 9.95 4.47
CA PHE A 139 14.72 10.28 4.51
C PHE A 139 14.31 11.16 3.34
N THR A 140 15.13 12.15 2.97
CA THR A 140 14.85 13.01 1.81
C THR A 140 14.80 12.20 0.52
N THR A 141 15.78 11.31 0.32
CA THR A 141 15.86 10.46 -0.88
C THR A 141 14.68 9.48 -0.94
N LEU A 142 14.33 8.85 0.18
CA LEU A 142 13.25 7.87 0.21
C LEU A 142 11.88 8.53 -0.01
N ILE A 143 11.60 9.68 0.63
CA ILE A 143 10.36 10.43 0.43
C ILE A 143 10.29 10.93 -1.02
N GLY A 144 11.40 11.46 -1.55
CA GLY A 144 11.50 11.89 -2.95
C GLY A 144 11.25 10.74 -3.93
N LEU A 145 11.85 9.57 -3.68
CA LEU A 145 11.63 8.37 -4.50
C LEU A 145 10.17 7.93 -4.49
N LEU A 146 9.53 7.83 -3.31
CA LEU A 146 8.13 7.46 -3.17
C LEU A 146 7.21 8.42 -3.94
N TYR A 147 7.47 9.72 -3.86
CA TYR A 147 6.69 10.72 -4.59
C TYR A 147 6.96 10.68 -6.10
N CYS A 148 8.23 10.60 -6.53
CA CYS A 148 8.56 10.65 -7.96
C CYS A 148 8.17 9.38 -8.74
N THR A 149 8.06 8.25 -8.05
CA THR A 149 7.79 6.95 -8.68
C THR A 149 6.41 6.40 -8.37
N GLY A 150 5.76 6.87 -7.32
CA GLY A 150 4.50 6.31 -6.85
C GLY A 150 4.59 4.84 -6.40
N THR A 151 5.78 4.32 -6.10
CA THR A 151 5.98 2.95 -5.59
C THR A 151 5.29 2.75 -4.24
N ARG A 152 4.95 1.50 -3.92
CA ARG A 152 4.49 1.16 -2.57
C ARG A 152 5.63 1.26 -1.58
N VAL A 153 5.33 1.69 -0.37
CA VAL A 153 6.35 1.82 0.70
C VAL A 153 7.09 0.51 0.93
N GLY A 154 6.36 -0.62 0.95
CA GLY A 154 6.98 -1.94 1.10
C GLY A 154 7.93 -2.29 -0.05
N GLU A 155 7.58 -1.93 -1.29
CA GLU A 155 8.43 -2.12 -2.47
C GLU A 155 9.72 -1.29 -2.33
N ALA A 156 9.60 -0.01 -1.98
CA ALA A 156 10.77 0.88 -1.81
C ALA A 156 11.69 0.43 -0.67
N LEU A 157 11.13 -0.06 0.43
CA LEU A 157 11.92 -0.57 1.55
C LEU A 157 12.57 -1.95 1.27
N ALA A 158 12.00 -2.72 0.35
CA ALA A 158 12.55 -4.02 -0.06
C ALA A 158 13.75 -3.89 -1.01
N LEU A 159 13.95 -2.72 -1.64
CA LEU A 159 15.02 -2.49 -2.61
C LEU A 159 16.40 -2.81 -2.07
N ASN A 160 17.21 -3.41 -2.93
CA ASN A 160 18.63 -3.59 -2.78
C ASN A 160 19.38 -2.60 -3.70
N ILE A 161 20.68 -2.48 -3.51
CA ILE A 161 21.52 -1.61 -4.38
C ILE A 161 21.49 -2.13 -5.82
N ASP A 162 21.51 -3.44 -6.00
CA ASP A 162 21.55 -4.09 -7.33
C ASP A 162 20.23 -3.93 -8.12
N ASP A 163 19.15 -3.49 -7.46
CA ASP A 163 17.91 -3.15 -8.13
C ASP A 163 17.99 -1.79 -8.85
N LEU A 164 19.06 -1.00 -8.62
CA LEU A 164 19.28 0.30 -9.26
C LEU A 164 20.15 0.15 -10.51
N ASP A 165 19.58 0.46 -11.65
CA ASP A 165 20.32 0.64 -12.91
C ASP A 165 20.43 2.14 -13.23
N LEU A 166 21.37 2.79 -12.55
CA LEU A 166 21.56 4.24 -12.69
C LEU A 166 22.02 4.64 -14.09
N LYS A 167 22.75 3.75 -14.79
CA LYS A 167 23.20 3.98 -16.17
C LYS A 167 22.01 4.12 -17.14
N ASN A 168 21.01 3.27 -17.00
CA ASN A 168 19.80 3.27 -17.80
C ASN A 168 18.65 4.03 -17.13
N GLN A 169 18.90 4.73 -16.03
CA GLN A 169 17.95 5.57 -15.31
C GLN A 169 16.68 4.82 -14.90
N ARG A 170 16.83 3.62 -14.38
CA ARG A 170 15.71 2.75 -14.03
C ARG A 170 15.95 1.98 -12.73
N LEU A 171 14.86 1.51 -12.16
CA LEU A 171 14.78 0.79 -10.90
C LEU A 171 13.95 -0.47 -11.12
N LEU A 172 14.43 -1.62 -10.66
CA LEU A 172 13.71 -2.89 -10.71
C LEU A 172 12.93 -3.11 -9.42
N ILE A 173 11.61 -3.19 -9.51
CA ILE A 173 10.78 -3.73 -8.43
C ILE A 173 10.62 -5.22 -8.66
N GLN A 174 11.36 -6.04 -7.90
CA GLN A 174 11.34 -7.49 -8.06
C GLN A 174 10.07 -8.13 -7.50
N GLN A 175 9.64 -7.70 -6.31
CA GLN A 175 8.49 -8.26 -5.59
C GLN A 175 7.32 -7.28 -5.57
N GLY A 176 6.68 -7.06 -6.71
CA GLY A 176 5.40 -6.38 -6.77
C GLY A 176 4.27 -7.25 -6.19
N LYS A 177 3.08 -6.68 -6.03
CA LYS A 177 1.88 -7.46 -5.68
C LYS A 177 1.69 -8.57 -6.73
N TYR A 178 1.49 -9.82 -6.30
CA TYR A 178 1.44 -11.03 -7.13
C TYR A 178 2.78 -11.41 -7.81
N HIS A 179 3.93 -11.08 -7.18
CA HIS A 179 5.28 -11.43 -7.66
C HIS A 179 5.62 -10.97 -9.09
N LYS A 180 4.92 -9.95 -9.61
CA LYS A 180 5.23 -9.38 -10.92
C LYS A 180 6.34 -8.35 -10.79
N ALA A 181 7.50 -8.63 -11.39
CA ALA A 181 8.58 -7.67 -11.51
C ALA A 181 8.21 -6.58 -12.53
N ARG A 182 8.70 -5.35 -12.29
CA ARG A 182 8.56 -4.24 -13.24
C ARG A 182 9.69 -3.24 -13.13
N TRP A 183 10.03 -2.64 -14.26
CA TRP A 183 10.94 -1.50 -14.31
C TRP A 183 10.21 -0.19 -14.09
N ILE A 184 10.86 0.71 -13.36
CA ILE A 184 10.41 2.08 -13.13
C ILE A 184 11.50 3.02 -13.61
N TYR A 185 11.14 3.94 -14.51
CA TYR A 185 12.07 4.97 -14.99
C TYR A 185 12.17 6.11 -13.98
N LEU A 186 13.40 6.57 -13.76
CA LEU A 186 13.73 7.60 -12.79
C LEU A 186 14.00 8.93 -13.50
N SER A 187 13.57 10.04 -12.91
CA SER A 187 13.92 11.36 -13.38
C SER A 187 15.37 11.71 -13.01
N ALA A 188 15.98 12.62 -13.78
CA ALA A 188 17.35 13.07 -13.52
C ALA A 188 17.53 13.63 -12.09
N SER A 189 16.51 14.28 -11.54
CA SER A 189 16.55 14.85 -10.19
C SER A 189 16.66 13.76 -9.11
N ILE A 190 15.88 12.68 -9.22
CA ILE A 190 15.94 11.58 -8.24
C ILE A 190 17.21 10.75 -8.41
N ILE A 191 17.74 10.62 -9.63
CA ILE A 191 19.02 9.95 -9.89
C ILE A 191 20.15 10.70 -9.21
N LYS A 192 20.22 12.02 -9.35
CA LYS A 192 21.21 12.86 -8.64
C LYS A 192 21.11 12.62 -7.14
N GLN A 193 19.93 12.65 -6.58
CA GLN A 193 19.71 12.46 -5.15
C GLN A 193 20.08 11.05 -4.66
N LEU A 194 19.83 10.01 -5.48
CA LEU A 194 20.24 8.65 -5.21
C LEU A 194 21.77 8.52 -5.23
N ASN A 195 22.44 9.14 -6.20
CA ASN A 195 23.91 9.16 -6.26
C ASN A 195 24.53 9.81 -5.01
N ASP A 196 24.03 10.98 -4.60
CA ASP A 196 24.50 11.66 -3.40
C ASP A 196 24.30 10.77 -2.15
N TYR A 197 23.15 10.12 -2.06
CA TYR A 197 22.83 9.19 -0.99
C TYR A 197 23.76 7.97 -0.97
N LEU A 198 24.00 7.34 -2.14
CA LEU A 198 24.87 6.16 -2.25
C LEU A 198 26.32 6.48 -1.90
N GLN A 199 26.84 7.64 -2.33
CA GLN A 199 28.19 8.09 -1.98
C GLN A 199 28.33 8.24 -0.47
N GLN A 200 27.41 8.96 0.19
CA GLN A 200 27.47 9.13 1.64
C GLN A 200 27.25 7.81 2.39
N ARG A 201 26.36 6.96 1.90
CA ARG A 201 26.12 5.62 2.43
C ARG A 201 27.39 4.78 2.37
N GLN A 202 28.12 4.80 1.24
CA GLN A 202 29.36 4.07 1.06
C GLN A 202 30.44 4.54 2.05
N CYS A 203 30.63 5.82 2.23
CA CYS A 203 31.58 6.36 3.23
C CYS A 203 31.29 5.85 4.65
N ILE A 204 30.01 5.73 5.03
CA ILE A 204 29.61 5.25 6.36
C ILE A 204 29.77 3.73 6.52
N ILE A 205 29.64 2.96 5.44
CA ILE A 205 29.77 1.49 5.48
C ILE A 205 31.23 1.06 5.41
N LEU A 206 32.02 1.65 4.53
CA LEU A 206 33.44 1.29 4.33
C LEU A 206 34.31 1.50 5.58
N GLY A 207 33.87 2.32 6.54
CA GLY A 207 34.55 2.46 7.83
C GLY A 207 34.54 1.22 8.72
N LYS A 208 33.81 0.13 8.37
CA LYS A 208 33.75 -1.15 9.13
C LYS A 208 33.29 -2.28 8.23
N THR A 209 34.20 -3.23 7.94
CA THR A 209 33.97 -4.61 7.45
C THR A 209 33.21 -4.80 6.14
N GLU A 210 33.72 -5.73 5.32
CA GLU A 210 33.06 -6.29 4.14
C GLU A 210 31.66 -6.78 4.50
N VAL A 211 30.66 -6.04 4.04
CA VAL A 211 29.28 -6.52 4.03
C VAL A 211 29.13 -7.27 2.71
N ASP A 212 28.75 -8.53 2.76
CA ASP A 212 28.45 -9.37 1.61
C ASP A 212 27.66 -8.59 0.57
N LYS A 213 28.21 -8.46 -0.62
CA LYS A 213 27.75 -7.56 -1.68
C LYS A 213 26.40 -7.94 -2.31
N ILE A 214 25.88 -9.13 -2.02
CA ILE A 214 24.83 -9.76 -2.85
C ILE A 214 23.40 -9.32 -2.49
N GLU A 215 23.14 -8.77 -1.32
CA GLU A 215 21.78 -8.30 -0.92
C GLU A 215 21.80 -7.05 -0.06
N ALA A 216 22.68 -6.12 -0.34
CA ALA A 216 22.80 -4.93 0.48
C ALA A 216 21.54 -4.04 0.36
N PRO A 217 20.76 -3.83 1.44
CA PRO A 217 19.57 -3.00 1.38
C PRO A 217 19.88 -1.60 0.88
N LEU A 218 19.05 -1.05 -0.02
CA LEU A 218 19.25 0.31 -0.51
C LEU A 218 19.11 1.31 0.66
N PHE A 219 18.02 1.25 1.40
CA PHE A 219 17.76 2.15 2.52
C PHE A 219 18.08 1.49 3.86
N ILE A 220 19.01 2.07 4.62
CA ILE A 220 19.50 1.52 5.89
C ILE A 220 19.22 2.46 7.06
N SER A 221 19.00 1.86 8.22
CA SER A 221 18.91 2.56 9.51
C SER A 221 20.30 2.95 10.04
N SER A 222 20.35 3.69 11.15
CA SER A 222 21.59 3.97 11.89
C SER A 222 22.33 2.70 12.34
N LEU A 223 21.61 1.58 12.49
CA LEU A 223 22.16 0.27 12.83
C LEU A 223 22.65 -0.50 11.60
N LYS A 224 22.77 0.13 10.43
CA LYS A 224 23.20 -0.46 9.15
C LYS A 224 22.32 -1.64 8.68
N ARG A 225 21.11 -1.77 9.22
CA ARG A 225 20.11 -2.77 8.80
C ARG A 225 19.07 -2.12 7.90
N ARG A 226 18.36 -2.92 7.11
CA ARG A 226 17.22 -2.47 6.30
C ARG A 226 16.29 -1.60 7.14
N LEU A 227 15.89 -0.45 6.60
CA LEU A 227 15.00 0.48 7.29
C LEU A 227 13.63 -0.16 7.55
N ALA A 228 13.19 -0.14 8.80
CA ALA A 228 11.89 -0.69 9.18
C ALA A 228 10.74 0.25 8.76
N HIS A 229 9.63 -0.33 8.30
CA HIS A 229 8.42 0.40 7.92
C HIS A 229 7.87 1.28 9.06
N SER A 230 7.90 0.78 10.30
CA SER A 230 7.46 1.53 11.48
C SER A 230 8.29 2.78 11.72
N THR A 231 9.62 2.69 11.57
CA THR A 231 10.54 3.82 11.69
C THR A 231 10.26 4.89 10.64
N LEU A 232 10.07 4.48 9.38
CA LEU A 232 9.72 5.41 8.31
C LEU A 232 8.37 6.09 8.58
N THR A 233 7.35 5.32 8.94
CA THR A 233 6.00 5.83 9.21
C THR A 233 6.00 6.82 10.38
N HIS A 234 6.71 6.51 11.46
CA HIS A 234 6.80 7.40 12.62
C HIS A 234 7.45 8.74 12.26
N ASN A 235 8.59 8.70 11.58
CA ASN A 235 9.31 9.92 11.21
C ASN A 235 8.56 10.74 10.16
N PHE A 236 7.91 10.09 9.19
CA PHE A 236 7.09 10.79 8.20
C PHE A 236 5.92 11.53 8.85
N LYS A 237 5.20 10.90 9.77
CA LYS A 237 4.13 11.56 10.53
C LYS A 237 4.63 12.77 11.28
N LYS A 238 5.79 12.64 11.97
CA LYS A 238 6.42 13.75 12.70
C LYS A 238 6.80 14.90 11.77
N LEU A 239 7.36 14.60 10.61
CA LEU A 239 7.71 15.60 9.59
C LEU A 239 6.46 16.33 9.08
N CYS A 240 5.38 15.61 8.76
CA CYS A 240 4.12 16.22 8.33
C CYS A 240 3.56 17.15 9.42
N GLN A 241 3.55 16.72 10.67
CA GLN A 241 3.12 17.55 11.80
C GLN A 241 3.96 18.83 11.96
N GLN A 242 5.29 18.72 11.82
CA GLN A 242 6.20 19.86 11.89
C GLN A 242 6.03 20.85 10.72
N CYS A 243 5.54 20.40 9.59
CA CYS A 243 5.21 21.23 8.43
C CYS A 243 3.76 21.73 8.44
N GLY A 244 2.97 21.44 9.48
CA GLY A 244 1.55 21.82 9.53
C GLY A 244 0.67 21.04 8.55
N ILE A 245 1.17 19.94 7.95
CA ILE A 245 0.41 19.13 6.98
C ILE A 245 -0.48 18.18 7.75
N ILE A 246 -1.74 18.58 7.95
CA ILE A 246 -2.73 17.87 8.77
C ILE A 246 -4.08 17.88 8.07
N GLN A 247 -4.78 16.75 8.06
CA GLN A 247 -6.16 16.59 7.60
C GLN A 247 -6.99 15.91 8.69
N ASN A 248 -8.12 16.48 9.08
CA ASN A 248 -9.00 15.91 10.11
C ASN A 248 -8.23 15.53 11.39
N ASN A 249 -7.39 16.44 11.90
CA ASN A 249 -6.52 16.26 13.07
C ASN A 249 -5.53 15.08 12.97
N ARG A 250 -5.23 14.61 11.76
CA ARG A 250 -4.26 13.51 11.54
C ARG A 250 -3.28 13.87 10.43
N PRO A 251 -1.99 13.53 10.59
CA PRO A 251 -1.03 13.68 9.51
C PRO A 251 -1.35 12.68 8.39
N PRO A 252 -1.02 13.01 7.13
CA PRO A 252 -1.10 12.11 5.99
C PRO A 252 -0.36 10.80 6.23
N ARG A 253 -0.72 9.77 5.46
CA ARG A 253 -0.03 8.48 5.46
C ARG A 253 1.04 8.48 4.37
N LEU A 254 2.04 7.62 4.51
CA LEU A 254 3.03 7.39 3.45
C LEU A 254 2.37 6.98 2.11
N LEU A 255 1.23 6.29 2.16
CA LEU A 255 0.48 5.91 0.97
C LEU A 255 -0.04 7.14 0.21
N ASP A 256 -0.26 8.26 0.89
CA ASP A 256 -0.76 9.49 0.28
C ASP A 256 0.27 10.15 -0.65
N LEU A 257 1.58 9.87 -0.48
CA LEU A 257 2.61 10.24 -1.47
C LEU A 257 2.35 9.57 -2.83
N ARG A 258 1.93 8.32 -2.82
CA ARG A 258 1.58 7.59 -4.03
C ARG A 258 0.28 8.11 -4.66
N HIS A 259 -0.71 8.46 -3.84
CA HIS A 259 -1.92 9.14 -4.30
C HIS A 259 -1.59 10.50 -4.92
N THR A 260 -0.73 11.27 -4.27
CA THR A 260 -0.22 12.56 -4.77
C THR A 260 0.50 12.40 -6.10
N PHE A 261 1.41 11.43 -6.24
CA PHE A 261 2.08 11.13 -7.52
C PHE A 261 1.07 10.88 -8.63
N ALA A 262 0.11 9.97 -8.43
CA ALA A 262 -0.88 9.62 -9.44
C ALA A 262 -1.72 10.84 -9.85
N THR A 263 -2.22 11.59 -8.88
CA THR A 263 -3.02 12.79 -9.10
C THR A 263 -2.23 13.86 -9.84
N HIS A 264 -1.00 14.15 -9.43
CA HIS A 264 -0.14 15.15 -10.10
C HIS A 264 0.22 14.72 -11.51
N ARG A 265 0.44 13.43 -11.77
CA ARG A 265 0.71 12.90 -13.12
C ARG A 265 -0.50 13.07 -14.05
N LEU A 266 -1.69 12.74 -13.55
CA LEU A 266 -2.93 12.90 -14.32
C LEU A 266 -3.23 14.38 -14.60
N LEU A 267 -3.07 15.26 -13.60
CA LEU A 267 -3.22 16.70 -13.76
C LEU A 267 -2.23 17.28 -14.80
N HIS A 268 -0.98 16.82 -14.76
CA HIS A 268 0.04 17.26 -15.72
C HIS A 268 -0.36 16.87 -17.14
N TRP A 269 -0.66 15.62 -17.41
CA TRP A 269 -1.13 15.17 -18.73
C TRP A 269 -2.37 15.93 -19.21
N TYR A 270 -3.26 16.18 -18.28
CA TYR A 270 -4.48 16.89 -18.56
C TYR A 270 -4.21 18.36 -18.97
N ARG A 271 -3.29 19.06 -18.29
CA ARG A 271 -2.89 20.43 -18.59
C ARG A 271 -2.13 20.53 -19.92
N GLU A 272 -1.40 19.50 -20.29
CA GLU A 272 -0.73 19.38 -21.59
C GLU A 272 -1.69 18.99 -22.74
N GLY A 273 -2.97 18.78 -22.47
CA GLY A 273 -3.95 18.41 -23.49
C GLY A 273 -3.85 16.94 -23.93
N VAL A 274 -3.08 16.11 -23.24
CA VAL A 274 -2.95 14.68 -23.54
C VAL A 274 -4.26 13.98 -23.19
N ASP A 275 -4.65 12.99 -23.99
CA ASP A 275 -5.76 12.10 -23.64
C ASP A 275 -5.40 11.23 -22.42
N VAL A 276 -5.93 11.65 -21.27
CA VAL A 276 -5.68 10.99 -19.99
C VAL A 276 -6.17 9.54 -19.98
N GLN A 277 -7.28 9.25 -20.67
CA GLN A 277 -7.86 7.90 -20.75
C GLN A 277 -6.88 6.92 -21.42
N SER A 278 -6.25 7.34 -22.51
CA SER A 278 -5.25 6.52 -23.22
C SER A 278 -4.00 6.23 -22.40
N LYS A 279 -3.68 7.08 -21.40
CA LYS A 279 -2.51 6.95 -20.53
C LYS A 279 -2.76 6.16 -19.24
N LEU A 280 -4.03 5.91 -18.88
CA LEU A 280 -4.36 5.15 -17.66
C LEU A 280 -3.76 3.74 -17.61
N PRO A 281 -3.74 2.93 -18.69
CA PRO A 281 -3.11 1.61 -18.65
C PRO A 281 -1.61 1.69 -18.34
N ALA A 282 -0.91 2.66 -18.93
CA ALA A 282 0.52 2.88 -18.68
C ALA A 282 0.77 3.29 -17.22
N LEU A 283 -0.06 4.17 -16.65
CA LEU A 283 0.03 4.57 -15.25
C LEU A 283 -0.28 3.38 -14.32
N ALA A 284 -1.31 2.58 -14.63
CA ALA A 284 -1.66 1.38 -13.86
C ALA A 284 -0.49 0.38 -13.83
N THR A 285 0.13 0.11 -14.97
CA THR A 285 1.31 -0.75 -15.10
C THR A 285 2.49 -0.21 -14.30
N HIS A 286 2.80 1.07 -14.45
CA HIS A 286 3.87 1.74 -13.69
C HIS A 286 3.66 1.63 -12.18
N MET A 287 2.46 1.89 -11.71
CA MET A 287 2.10 1.76 -10.30
C MET A 287 1.99 0.31 -9.83
N GLY A 288 1.92 -0.67 -10.72
CA GLY A 288 1.69 -2.09 -10.39
C GLY A 288 0.28 -2.32 -9.84
N HIS A 289 -0.74 -1.71 -10.45
CA HIS A 289 -2.13 -2.06 -10.25
C HIS A 289 -2.50 -3.28 -11.08
N VAL A 290 -3.28 -4.19 -10.49
CA VAL A 290 -3.74 -5.41 -11.17
C VAL A 290 -4.85 -5.09 -12.16
N ASP A 291 -5.64 -4.08 -11.82
CA ASP A 291 -6.77 -3.61 -12.61
C ASP A 291 -6.69 -2.09 -12.82
N ILE A 292 -7.28 -1.65 -13.91
CA ILE A 292 -7.36 -0.23 -14.28
C ILE A 292 -8.27 0.56 -13.32
N PHE A 293 -9.30 -0.08 -12.73
CA PHE A 293 -10.25 0.56 -11.84
C PHE A 293 -9.55 1.16 -10.62
N SER A 294 -8.51 0.47 -10.10
CA SER A 294 -7.66 0.99 -9.02
C SER A 294 -6.96 2.31 -9.37
N THR A 295 -6.78 2.61 -10.66
CA THR A 295 -6.19 3.87 -11.15
C THR A 295 -7.26 4.91 -11.49
N GLN A 296 -8.43 4.48 -11.95
CA GLN A 296 -9.55 5.38 -12.26
C GLN A 296 -10.06 6.17 -11.05
N VAL A 297 -9.90 5.62 -9.84
CA VAL A 297 -10.26 6.32 -8.58
C VAL A 297 -9.60 7.70 -8.49
N TYR A 298 -8.40 7.86 -9.05
CA TYR A 298 -7.70 9.16 -9.05
C TYR A 298 -8.35 10.21 -9.95
N LEU A 299 -9.06 9.81 -11.01
CA LEU A 299 -9.80 10.74 -11.88
C LEU A 299 -10.94 11.41 -11.12
N TYR A 300 -11.60 10.65 -10.23
CA TYR A 300 -12.70 11.19 -9.42
C TYR A 300 -12.22 12.08 -8.27
N ALA A 301 -10.95 11.96 -7.88
CA ALA A 301 -10.37 12.74 -6.79
C ALA A 301 -9.94 14.17 -7.19
N ILE A 302 -9.99 14.51 -8.50
CA ILE A 302 -9.51 15.78 -9.02
C ILE A 302 -10.71 16.68 -9.40
N PRO A 303 -11.00 17.76 -8.65
CA PRO A 303 -12.10 18.66 -8.95
C PRO A 303 -12.01 19.27 -10.35
N GLU A 304 -10.81 19.70 -10.77
CA GLU A 304 -10.54 20.29 -12.10
C GLU A 304 -10.92 19.34 -13.25
N LEU A 305 -10.79 18.03 -13.05
CA LEU A 305 -11.21 17.02 -14.03
C LEU A 305 -12.74 16.85 -14.05
N LYS A 306 -13.40 16.96 -12.90
CA LYS A 306 -14.86 16.90 -12.80
C LYS A 306 -15.51 18.08 -13.53
N ASP A 307 -15.00 19.28 -13.32
CA ASP A 307 -15.55 20.50 -13.92
C ASP A 307 -15.46 20.48 -15.45
N ARG A 308 -14.37 19.97 -16.01
CA ARG A 308 -14.23 19.87 -17.46
C ARG A 308 -14.97 18.69 -18.10
N VAL A 309 -15.10 17.56 -17.41
CA VAL A 309 -16.00 16.49 -17.87
C VAL A 309 -17.40 17.04 -18.00
N SER A 310 -17.85 17.81 -17.00
CA SER A 310 -19.14 18.53 -17.03
C SER A 310 -19.19 19.54 -18.19
N GLN A 311 -18.15 20.33 -18.42
CA GLN A 311 -18.09 21.29 -19.56
C GLN A 311 -18.08 20.59 -20.92
N LYS A 312 -17.30 19.50 -21.09
CA LYS A 312 -17.30 18.70 -22.35
C LYS A 312 -18.68 18.06 -22.59
N PHE A 313 -19.30 17.53 -21.55
CA PHE A 313 -20.64 16.97 -21.62
C PHE A 313 -21.67 18.05 -22.02
N ASN A 314 -21.65 19.21 -21.36
CA ASN A 314 -22.51 20.32 -21.70
C ASN A 314 -22.32 20.80 -23.15
N LYS A 315 -21.08 20.90 -23.60
CA LYS A 315 -20.75 21.28 -24.98
C LYS A 315 -21.25 20.23 -25.99
N HIS A 316 -21.15 18.96 -25.65
CA HIS A 316 -21.67 17.86 -26.47
C HIS A 316 -23.20 17.88 -26.52
N CYS A 317 -23.87 18.04 -25.39
CA CYS A 317 -25.32 18.20 -25.32
C CYS A 317 -25.81 19.41 -26.12
N GLN A 318 -25.16 20.57 -26.00
CA GLN A 318 -25.48 21.76 -26.81
C GLN A 318 -25.33 21.50 -28.31
N THR A 319 -24.30 20.77 -28.72
CA THR A 319 -24.06 20.43 -30.14
C THR A 319 -25.16 19.49 -30.68
N ILE A 320 -25.68 18.58 -29.84
CA ILE A 320 -26.81 17.70 -30.21
C ILE A 320 -28.10 18.48 -30.27
N LEU A 321 -28.37 19.31 -29.27
CA LEU A 321 -29.58 20.13 -29.19
C LEU A 321 -29.68 21.14 -30.35
N ASN A 322 -28.56 21.76 -30.72
CA ASN A 322 -28.48 22.70 -31.87
C ASN A 322 -28.56 22.02 -33.23
N ARG A 323 -28.33 20.71 -33.35
CA ARG A 323 -28.52 19.92 -34.58
C ARG A 323 -29.97 19.41 -34.75
N GLY A 324 -30.82 19.56 -33.76
CA GLY A 324 -32.20 19.08 -33.72
C GLY A 324 -33.26 20.14 -34.06
N THR A 325 -32.90 21.35 -34.43
CA THR A 325 -33.85 22.34 -34.96
C THR A 325 -33.78 22.34 -36.50
N PRO A 326 -34.74 21.67 -37.20
CA PRO A 326 -34.91 21.86 -38.61
C PRO A 326 -35.46 23.27 -38.85
N SER A 327 -34.83 24.01 -39.70
CA SER A 327 -35.33 25.26 -40.29
C SER A 327 -36.57 25.04 -41.15
#